data_808f0f11712e2a4060fac1fe225062d5
#
_entry.id   808f0f11712e2a4060fac1fe225062d5
#
_cell.length_a   1.000
_cell.length_b   1.000
_cell.length_c   1.000
_cell.angle_alpha   90.00
_cell.angle_beta   90.00
_cell.angle_gamma   90.00
#
_symmetry.space_group_name_H-M   'P 1'
#
loop_
_entity.id
_entity.type
_entity.pdbx_description
1 polymer ?
#
loop_
_entity_poly.entity_id
_entity_poly.type
_entity_poly.pdbx_seq_one_letter_code
_entity_poly.pdbx_strand_id
1 'polypeptide(L)'
;MQGAFAEHVRALEASGARTRLVRTESDLERLDGLVLPGGESTTMTMLMERVGMLAPLRHAIERGLPVLATCAGMIVLAREVTDAMAGQEGMGLLDIKVRRNGYGRQVDSFEAGLQIDGIGDRDFPGVFIRAPLVESIGDARVIASYEGHPVAVKQGHITALCFHPELSGDLRLHREFVRMAANGSAP
;
A
#
# COMPACT_ATOMS: atom_id res chain seq x y z
N MET A 1 -6.01 1.24 -12.92
CA MET A 1 -4.96 0.29 -12.53
C MET A 1 -5.60 -1.07 -12.31
N GLN A 2 -4.88 -2.15 -12.51
CA GLN A 2 -5.35 -3.51 -12.20
C GLN A 2 -5.12 -3.81 -10.72
N GLY A 3 -6.01 -4.55 -10.07
CA GLY A 3 -5.89 -4.94 -8.66
C GLY A 3 -7.22 -4.94 -7.92
N ALA A 4 -7.18 -5.15 -6.61
CA ALA A 4 -8.34 -5.18 -5.72
C ALA A 4 -8.95 -3.78 -5.46
N PHE A 5 -9.09 -2.95 -6.50
CA PHE A 5 -9.55 -1.57 -6.36
C PHE A 5 -11.02 -1.46 -5.97
N ALA A 6 -11.86 -2.41 -6.39
CA ALA A 6 -13.30 -2.37 -6.10
C ALA A 6 -13.59 -2.54 -4.60
N GLU A 7 -12.84 -3.42 -3.93
CA GLU A 7 -12.92 -3.66 -2.49
C GLU A 7 -12.45 -2.41 -1.71
N HIS A 8 -11.35 -1.79 -2.14
CA HIS A 8 -10.89 -0.53 -1.55
C HIS A 8 -11.89 0.61 -1.74
N VAL A 9 -12.52 0.73 -2.92
CA VAL A 9 -13.57 1.73 -3.17
C VAL A 9 -14.70 1.55 -2.15
N ARG A 10 -15.23 0.32 -1.99
CA ARG A 10 -16.29 0.03 -1.00
C ARG A 10 -15.87 0.38 0.43
N ALA A 11 -14.64 0.00 0.82
CA ALA A 11 -14.13 0.26 2.16
C ALA A 11 -13.93 1.77 2.43
N LEU A 12 -13.43 2.52 1.45
CA LEU A 12 -13.26 3.97 1.55
C LEU A 12 -14.60 4.71 1.62
N GLU A 13 -15.57 4.33 0.79
CA GLU A 13 -16.92 4.92 0.80
C GLU A 13 -17.65 4.63 2.11
N ALA A 14 -17.54 3.39 2.62
CA ALA A 14 -18.04 3.02 3.95
C ALA A 14 -17.30 3.73 5.10
N SER A 15 -16.12 4.29 4.83
CA SER A 15 -15.32 5.11 5.75
C SER A 15 -15.58 6.62 5.59
N GLY A 16 -16.54 7.02 4.73
CA GLY A 16 -16.96 8.41 4.53
C GLY A 16 -16.22 9.18 3.44
N ALA A 17 -15.35 8.54 2.67
CA ALA A 17 -14.65 9.19 1.56
C ALA A 17 -15.49 9.18 0.27
N ARG A 18 -15.24 10.16 -0.59
CA ARG A 18 -15.64 10.11 -2.01
C ARG A 18 -14.49 9.52 -2.81
N THR A 19 -14.77 8.59 -3.68
CA THR A 19 -13.74 7.87 -4.44
C THR A 19 -13.78 8.19 -5.93
N ARG A 20 -12.61 8.10 -6.57
CA ARG A 20 -12.49 8.07 -8.03
C ARG A 20 -11.33 7.16 -8.44
N LEU A 21 -11.41 6.57 -9.62
CA LEU A 21 -10.33 5.77 -10.18
C LEU A 21 -9.31 6.68 -10.87
N VAL A 22 -8.04 6.57 -10.48
CA VAL A 22 -6.93 7.29 -11.11
C VAL A 22 -6.46 6.50 -12.35
N ARG A 23 -6.59 7.11 -13.52
CA ARG A 23 -6.20 6.52 -14.81
C ARG A 23 -5.27 7.42 -15.61
N THR A 24 -5.34 8.72 -15.38
CA THR A 24 -4.58 9.76 -16.08
C THR A 24 -3.96 10.71 -15.08
N GLU A 25 -2.98 11.49 -15.50
CA GLU A 25 -2.34 12.51 -14.66
C GLU A 25 -3.34 13.51 -14.10
N SER A 26 -4.33 13.94 -14.89
CA SER A 26 -5.38 14.86 -14.42
C SER A 26 -6.24 14.30 -13.28
N ASP A 27 -6.31 12.98 -13.15
CA ASP A 27 -7.01 12.35 -12.02
C ASP A 27 -6.26 12.51 -10.69
N LEU A 28 -4.97 12.83 -10.71
CA LEU A 28 -4.17 13.11 -9.52
C LEU A 28 -4.46 14.50 -8.93
N GLU A 29 -5.05 15.40 -9.72
CA GLU A 29 -5.37 16.73 -9.25
C GLU A 29 -6.46 16.67 -8.17
N ARG A 30 -6.28 17.46 -7.10
CA ARG A 30 -7.24 17.59 -5.97
C ARG A 30 -7.58 16.26 -5.29
N LEU A 31 -6.61 15.35 -5.20
CA LEU A 31 -6.72 14.17 -4.34
C LEU A 31 -6.28 14.54 -2.92
N ASP A 32 -7.09 14.15 -1.94
CA ASP A 32 -6.71 14.22 -0.53
C ASP A 32 -5.87 13.02 -0.11
N GLY A 33 -5.94 11.91 -0.85
CA GLY A 33 -5.16 10.70 -0.63
C GLY A 33 -5.29 9.70 -1.78
N LEU A 34 -4.35 8.75 -1.84
CA LEU A 34 -4.27 7.74 -2.87
C LEU A 34 -4.15 6.34 -2.30
N VAL A 35 -4.89 5.38 -2.84
CA VAL A 35 -4.67 3.96 -2.57
C VAL A 35 -3.93 3.30 -3.75
N LEU A 36 -2.81 2.65 -3.46
CA LEU A 36 -2.12 1.73 -4.36
C LEU A 36 -2.49 0.31 -3.96
N PRO A 37 -3.41 -0.35 -4.70
CA PRO A 37 -3.99 -1.62 -4.27
C PRO A 37 -3.04 -2.79 -4.47
N GLY A 38 -3.39 -3.93 -3.88
CA GLY A 38 -2.82 -5.22 -4.21
C GLY A 38 -3.10 -5.63 -5.65
N GLY A 39 -2.28 -6.53 -6.18
CA GLY A 39 -2.36 -7.00 -7.55
C GLY A 39 -1.05 -7.65 -7.99
N GLU A 40 -0.70 -7.57 -9.27
CA GLU A 40 0.58 -8.02 -9.80
C GLU A 40 1.50 -6.80 -10.04
N SER A 41 2.54 -6.67 -9.21
CA SER A 41 3.40 -5.46 -9.16
C SER A 41 4.11 -5.17 -10.48
N THR A 42 4.58 -6.21 -11.21
CA THR A 42 5.24 -6.02 -12.51
C THR A 42 4.28 -5.42 -13.53
N THR A 43 3.08 -5.99 -13.64
CA THR A 43 2.03 -5.48 -14.53
C THR A 43 1.62 -4.05 -14.14
N MET A 44 1.53 -3.75 -12.85
CA MET A 44 1.21 -2.40 -12.38
C MET A 44 2.28 -1.40 -12.82
N THR A 45 3.57 -1.71 -12.62
CA THR A 45 4.68 -0.86 -13.02
C THR A 45 4.70 -0.65 -14.53
N MET A 46 4.66 -1.75 -15.30
CA MET A 46 4.66 -1.68 -16.77
C MET A 46 3.49 -0.86 -17.34
N LEU A 47 2.29 -1.02 -16.78
CA LEU A 47 1.13 -0.22 -17.22
C LEU A 47 1.29 1.25 -16.89
N MET A 48 1.78 1.59 -15.68
CA MET A 48 2.05 2.97 -15.30
C MET A 48 3.12 3.61 -16.18
N GLU A 49 4.19 2.88 -16.53
CA GLU A 49 5.21 3.32 -17.48
C GLU A 49 4.61 3.59 -18.86
N ARG A 50 3.86 2.60 -19.38
CA ARG A 50 3.27 2.68 -20.72
C ARG A 50 2.33 3.87 -20.90
N VAL A 51 1.62 4.28 -19.86
CA VAL A 51 0.70 5.42 -19.91
C VAL A 51 1.31 6.71 -19.35
N GLY A 52 2.62 6.71 -19.03
CA GLY A 52 3.34 7.89 -18.53
C GLY A 52 2.96 8.30 -17.10
N MET A 53 2.38 7.41 -16.28
CA MET A 53 1.88 7.71 -14.94
C MET A 53 2.94 7.66 -13.85
N LEU A 54 4.09 7.01 -14.05
CA LEU A 54 5.09 6.83 -12.98
C LEU A 54 5.63 8.16 -12.46
N ALA A 55 6.07 9.06 -13.34
CA ALA A 55 6.64 10.34 -12.95
C ALA A 55 5.59 11.28 -12.28
N PRO A 56 4.38 11.48 -12.85
CA PRO A 56 3.34 12.25 -12.17
C PRO A 56 2.94 11.70 -10.81
N LEU A 57 2.82 10.37 -10.69
CA LEU A 57 2.48 9.72 -9.43
C LEU A 57 3.58 9.90 -8.38
N ARG A 58 4.84 9.66 -8.77
CA ARG A 58 6.01 9.90 -7.90
C ARG A 58 6.00 11.34 -7.41
N HIS A 59 5.86 12.31 -8.31
CA HIS A 59 5.87 13.73 -7.96
C HIS A 59 4.73 14.09 -6.99
N ALA A 60 3.52 13.56 -7.21
CA ALA A 60 2.40 13.80 -6.29
C ALA A 60 2.69 13.25 -4.88
N ILE A 61 3.27 12.06 -4.78
CA ILE A 61 3.63 11.46 -3.48
C ILE A 61 4.76 12.23 -2.82
N GLU A 62 5.82 12.60 -3.54
CA GLU A 62 6.93 13.42 -3.01
C GLU A 62 6.46 14.79 -2.49
N ARG A 63 5.39 15.35 -3.04
CA ARG A 63 4.75 16.58 -2.57
C ARG A 63 3.84 16.40 -1.37
N GLY A 64 3.75 15.20 -0.82
CA GLY A 64 3.03 14.94 0.42
C GLY A 64 1.64 14.33 0.25
N LEU A 65 1.26 13.86 -0.97
CA LEU A 65 -0.01 13.15 -1.14
C LEU A 65 -0.05 11.89 -0.26
N PRO A 66 -0.98 11.80 0.71
CA PRO A 66 -1.13 10.64 1.56
C PRO A 66 -1.37 9.35 0.77
N VAL A 67 -0.66 8.28 1.11
CA VAL A 67 -0.76 6.98 0.42
C VAL A 67 -1.04 5.86 1.38
N LEU A 68 -2.01 5.01 1.02
CA LEU A 68 -2.20 3.67 1.55
C LEU A 68 -1.81 2.66 0.47
N ALA A 69 -0.74 1.89 0.68
CA ALA A 69 -0.27 0.87 -0.25
C ALA A 69 -0.48 -0.52 0.33
N THR A 70 -1.07 -1.45 -0.43
CA THR A 70 -1.34 -2.81 0.02
C THR A 70 -0.67 -3.83 -0.89
N CYS A 71 -0.02 -4.85 -0.33
CA CYS A 71 0.60 -5.96 -1.05
C CYS A 71 1.47 -5.47 -2.24
N ALA A 72 1.02 -5.61 -3.48
CA ALA A 72 1.75 -5.14 -4.67
C ALA A 72 2.02 -3.63 -4.65
N GLY A 73 1.13 -2.82 -4.07
CA GLY A 73 1.34 -1.38 -3.89
C GLY A 73 2.56 -1.07 -3.02
N MET A 74 2.82 -1.85 -1.96
CA MET A 74 4.03 -1.73 -1.15
C MET A 74 5.28 -2.03 -1.99
N ILE A 75 5.25 -3.08 -2.83
CA ILE A 75 6.37 -3.45 -3.71
C ILE A 75 6.69 -2.32 -4.69
N VAL A 76 5.66 -1.69 -5.27
CA VAL A 76 5.81 -0.57 -6.20
C VAL A 76 6.48 0.64 -5.55
N LEU A 77 6.21 0.91 -4.27
CA LEU A 77 6.80 2.05 -3.55
C LEU A 77 8.19 1.77 -2.99
N ALA A 78 8.56 0.50 -2.79
CA ALA A 78 9.81 0.10 -2.15
C ALA A 78 11.05 0.70 -2.85
N ARG A 79 12.10 0.93 -2.07
CA ARG A 79 13.41 1.34 -2.60
C ARG A 79 14.12 0.20 -3.32
N GLU A 80 13.99 -1.01 -2.82
CA GLU A 80 14.63 -2.20 -3.39
C GLU A 80 13.69 -3.39 -3.41
N VAL A 81 13.69 -4.13 -4.53
CA VAL A 81 12.93 -5.37 -4.71
C VAL A 81 13.91 -6.49 -5.06
N THR A 82 14.10 -7.47 -4.15
CA THR A 82 15.17 -8.48 -4.25
C THR A 82 15.01 -9.43 -5.43
N ASP A 83 13.78 -9.85 -5.72
CA ASP A 83 13.45 -10.80 -6.80
C ASP A 83 12.67 -10.10 -7.93
N ALA A 84 13.07 -8.85 -8.21
CA ALA A 84 12.50 -8.07 -9.29
C ALA A 84 12.75 -8.75 -10.65
N MET A 85 11.76 -8.73 -11.52
CA MET A 85 11.97 -9.06 -12.93
C MET A 85 12.78 -7.93 -13.59
N ALA A 86 13.50 -8.25 -14.67
CA ALA A 86 14.25 -7.25 -15.41
C ALA A 86 13.36 -6.06 -15.80
N GLY A 87 13.75 -4.84 -15.41
CA GLY A 87 12.98 -3.61 -15.62
C GLY A 87 11.93 -3.31 -14.55
N GLN A 88 11.80 -4.11 -13.49
CA GLN A 88 10.93 -3.82 -12.36
C GLN A 88 11.75 -3.18 -11.22
N GLU A 89 11.97 -1.90 -11.31
CA GLU A 89 12.48 -1.12 -10.17
C GLU A 89 11.32 -0.55 -9.37
N GLY A 90 11.45 -0.54 -8.02
CA GLY A 90 10.51 0.18 -7.17
C GLY A 90 10.59 1.70 -7.42
N MET A 91 9.58 2.44 -7.01
CA MET A 91 9.60 3.90 -7.10
C MET A 91 10.64 4.54 -6.16
N GLY A 92 11.17 3.82 -5.19
CA GLY A 92 12.16 4.35 -4.24
C GLY A 92 11.59 5.38 -3.26
N LEU A 93 10.28 5.40 -3.05
CA LEU A 93 9.59 6.36 -2.19
C LEU A 93 9.41 5.86 -0.75
N LEU A 94 9.58 4.58 -0.53
CA LEU A 94 9.50 3.93 0.77
C LEU A 94 10.83 3.23 1.07
N ASP A 95 11.51 3.61 2.12
CA ASP A 95 12.84 3.12 2.47
C ASP A 95 12.80 1.74 3.11
N ILE A 96 12.43 0.77 2.30
CA ILE A 96 12.41 -0.65 2.62
C ILE A 96 12.97 -1.47 1.47
N LYS A 97 13.47 -2.66 1.81
CA LYS A 97 13.77 -3.74 0.86
C LYS A 97 12.74 -4.84 1.00
N VAL A 98 12.16 -5.26 -0.10
CA VAL A 98 11.12 -6.29 -0.11
C VAL A 98 11.46 -7.43 -1.05
N ARG A 99 11.03 -8.65 -0.68
CA ARG A 99 10.97 -9.82 -1.54
C ARG A 99 9.54 -10.09 -1.94
N ARG A 100 9.29 -10.32 -3.22
CA ARG A 100 7.97 -10.74 -3.72
C ARG A 100 7.70 -12.17 -3.26
N ASN A 101 6.41 -12.52 -3.03
CA ASN A 101 5.99 -13.86 -2.62
C ASN A 101 6.85 -14.43 -1.47
N GLY A 102 7.11 -13.61 -0.44
CA GLY A 102 8.13 -13.86 0.57
C GLY A 102 7.82 -15.00 1.55
N TYR A 103 6.56 -15.42 1.68
CA TYR A 103 6.14 -16.48 2.59
C TYR A 103 6.20 -17.89 1.99
N GLY A 104 6.81 -18.05 0.80
CA GLY A 104 7.10 -19.34 0.18
C GLY A 104 5.93 -19.94 -0.61
N ARG A 105 6.24 -20.98 -1.41
CA ARG A 105 5.27 -21.65 -2.30
C ARG A 105 4.21 -22.49 -1.57
N GLN A 106 4.37 -22.77 -0.28
CA GLN A 106 3.46 -23.63 0.48
C GLN A 106 2.35 -22.86 1.20
N VAL A 107 2.49 -21.54 1.37
CA VAL A 107 1.48 -20.69 2.03
C VAL A 107 1.10 -19.57 1.08
N ASP A 108 0.20 -19.85 0.14
CA ASP A 108 -0.27 -18.85 -0.81
C ASP A 108 -1.17 -17.80 -0.16
N SER A 109 -1.91 -18.17 0.90
CA SER A 109 -2.79 -17.27 1.65
C SER A 109 -3.03 -17.76 3.08
N PHE A 110 -3.15 -16.82 4.02
CA PHE A 110 -3.52 -17.07 5.41
C PHE A 110 -4.12 -15.81 6.05
N GLU A 111 -4.77 -15.99 7.19
CA GLU A 111 -5.26 -14.89 8.03
C GLU A 111 -4.54 -14.90 9.38
N ALA A 112 -4.27 -13.71 9.92
CA ALA A 112 -3.65 -13.54 11.23
C ALA A 112 -4.21 -12.33 11.95
N GLY A 113 -4.36 -12.43 13.27
CA GLY A 113 -4.63 -11.27 14.14
C GLY A 113 -3.37 -10.41 14.28
N LEU A 114 -3.47 -9.13 14.00
CA LEU A 114 -2.37 -8.18 14.02
C LEU A 114 -2.61 -7.06 15.03
N GLN A 115 -1.66 -6.81 15.93
CA GLN A 115 -1.59 -5.56 16.67
C GLN A 115 -0.95 -4.51 15.77
N ILE A 116 -1.69 -3.42 15.50
CA ILE A 116 -1.24 -2.35 14.61
C ILE A 116 -1.23 -1.04 15.39
N ASP A 117 -0.07 -0.41 15.48
CA ASP A 117 0.12 0.87 16.14
C ASP A 117 -0.86 1.93 15.61
N GLY A 118 -1.64 2.54 16.51
CA GLY A 118 -2.59 3.60 16.18
C GLY A 118 -3.95 3.13 15.62
N ILE A 119 -4.20 1.80 15.54
CA ILE A 119 -5.47 1.25 15.04
C ILE A 119 -6.38 0.73 16.16
N GLY A 120 -5.94 0.83 17.41
CA GLY A 120 -6.65 0.39 18.61
C GLY A 120 -6.15 -0.95 19.14
N ASP A 121 -6.65 -1.34 20.32
CA ASP A 121 -6.10 -2.45 21.11
C ASP A 121 -6.61 -3.84 20.66
N ARG A 122 -7.62 -3.87 19.80
CA ARG A 122 -8.15 -5.14 19.28
C ARG A 122 -7.39 -5.56 18.05
N ASP A 123 -7.04 -6.84 17.96
CA ASP A 123 -6.41 -7.43 16.78
C ASP A 123 -7.14 -7.04 15.49
N PHE A 124 -6.35 -6.67 14.49
CA PHE A 124 -6.81 -6.41 13.14
C PHE A 124 -6.71 -7.72 12.32
N PRO A 125 -7.75 -8.16 11.63
CA PRO A 125 -7.68 -9.36 10.80
C PRO A 125 -6.87 -9.07 9.53
N GLY A 126 -5.61 -9.49 9.51
CA GLY A 126 -4.72 -9.39 8.36
C GLY A 126 -4.95 -10.55 7.40
N VAL A 127 -5.39 -10.25 6.18
CA VAL A 127 -5.58 -11.22 5.10
C VAL A 127 -4.36 -11.18 4.19
N PHE A 128 -3.54 -12.23 4.21
CA PHE A 128 -2.32 -12.35 3.42
C PHE A 128 -2.56 -13.22 2.19
N ILE A 129 -2.22 -12.73 1.00
CA ILE A 129 -2.34 -13.46 -0.27
C ILE A 129 -1.05 -13.21 -1.05
N ARG A 130 -0.21 -14.24 -1.21
CA ARG A 130 1.11 -14.14 -1.86
C ARG A 130 1.88 -12.90 -1.42
N ALA A 131 1.86 -12.64 -0.12
CA ALA A 131 2.32 -11.41 0.47
C ALA A 131 3.82 -11.17 0.25
N PRO A 132 4.25 -9.91 0.07
CA PRO A 132 5.67 -9.56 0.09
C PRO A 132 6.23 -9.74 1.50
N LEU A 133 7.53 -10.07 1.58
CA LEU A 133 8.31 -10.08 2.81
C LEU A 133 9.18 -8.83 2.86
N VAL A 134 9.10 -8.08 3.94
CA VAL A 134 10.02 -6.97 4.21
C VAL A 134 11.33 -7.56 4.76
N GLU A 135 12.42 -7.43 4.01
CA GLU A 135 13.74 -7.97 4.35
C GLU A 135 14.57 -7.00 5.18
N SER A 136 14.46 -5.71 4.90
CA SER A 136 15.11 -4.67 5.69
C SER A 136 14.32 -3.37 5.66
N ILE A 137 14.57 -2.53 6.64
CA ILE A 137 13.93 -1.24 6.85
C ILE A 137 15.03 -0.20 7.08
N GLY A 138 14.93 0.92 6.35
CA GLY A 138 15.73 2.12 6.60
C GLY A 138 14.97 3.11 7.49
N ASP A 139 14.59 4.26 6.93
CA ASP A 139 13.90 5.33 7.68
C ASP A 139 12.41 5.06 7.95
N ALA A 140 11.84 3.98 7.40
CA ALA A 140 10.47 3.59 7.66
C ALA A 140 10.30 3.04 9.08
N ARG A 141 9.16 3.34 9.73
CA ARG A 141 8.81 2.82 11.05
C ARG A 141 7.91 1.59 10.90
N VAL A 142 8.21 0.51 11.61
CA VAL A 142 7.33 -0.65 11.74
C VAL A 142 6.13 -0.27 12.60
N ILE A 143 4.92 -0.55 12.12
CA ILE A 143 3.67 -0.34 12.85
C ILE A 143 2.92 -1.64 13.14
N ALA A 144 3.29 -2.74 12.49
CA ALA A 144 2.87 -4.09 12.85
C ALA A 144 3.88 -5.13 12.39
N SER A 145 4.00 -6.23 13.17
CA SER A 145 4.81 -7.39 12.83
C SER A 145 4.01 -8.67 12.99
N TYR A 146 4.36 -9.69 12.22
CA TYR A 146 3.84 -11.05 12.32
C TYR A 146 5.01 -12.04 12.27
N GLU A 147 5.09 -12.95 13.25
CA GLU A 147 6.18 -13.94 13.39
C GLU A 147 7.60 -13.31 13.29
N GLY A 148 7.77 -12.12 13.88
CA GLY A 148 9.04 -11.40 13.87
C GLY A 148 9.34 -10.63 12.58
N HIS A 149 8.49 -10.70 11.55
CA HIS A 149 8.64 -9.96 10.30
C HIS A 149 7.75 -8.72 10.28
N PRO A 150 8.25 -7.57 9.80
CA PRO A 150 7.42 -6.40 9.57
C PRO A 150 6.35 -6.69 8.51
N VAL A 151 5.09 -6.40 8.82
CA VAL A 151 3.95 -6.59 7.90
C VAL A 151 3.19 -5.29 7.62
N ALA A 152 3.46 -4.25 8.40
CA ALA A 152 2.98 -2.90 8.14
C ALA A 152 4.05 -1.89 8.55
N VAL A 153 4.27 -0.90 7.69
CA VAL A 153 5.25 0.16 7.90
C VAL A 153 4.67 1.52 7.56
N LYS A 154 5.23 2.57 8.17
CA LYS A 154 4.86 3.96 7.90
C LYS A 154 6.12 4.81 7.71
N GLN A 155 6.10 5.67 6.69
CA GLN A 155 7.14 6.68 6.45
C GLN A 155 6.47 7.98 6.02
N GLY A 156 6.49 8.98 6.89
CA GLY A 156 5.79 10.24 6.65
C GLY A 156 4.29 10.02 6.40
N HIS A 157 3.84 10.40 5.22
CA HIS A 157 2.45 10.29 4.76
C HIS A 157 2.15 8.97 4.01
N ILE A 158 3.10 8.03 3.96
CA ILE A 158 2.95 6.72 3.33
C ILE A 158 2.71 5.67 4.42
N THR A 159 1.62 4.91 4.29
CA THR A 159 1.36 3.68 5.05
C THR A 159 1.36 2.51 4.08
N ALA A 160 2.17 1.49 4.34
CA ALA A 160 2.29 0.34 3.45
C ALA A 160 2.14 -0.98 4.23
N LEU A 161 1.37 -1.90 3.67
CA LEU A 161 0.93 -3.14 4.29
C LEU A 161 1.28 -4.33 3.38
N CYS A 162 1.77 -5.44 3.96
CA CYS A 162 1.98 -6.70 3.24
C CYS A 162 0.66 -7.43 2.94
N PHE A 163 -0.43 -7.10 3.63
CA PHE A 163 -1.71 -7.77 3.61
C PHE A 163 -2.80 -6.92 2.96
N HIS A 164 -4.01 -7.49 2.88
CA HIS A 164 -5.20 -6.93 2.21
C HIS A 164 -6.26 -6.50 3.23
N PRO A 165 -6.22 -5.28 3.77
CA PRO A 165 -7.22 -4.79 4.73
C PRO A 165 -8.62 -4.70 4.11
N GLU A 166 -8.71 -4.52 2.79
CA GLU A 166 -9.96 -4.43 2.03
C GLU A 166 -10.76 -5.74 2.01
N LEU A 167 -10.12 -6.87 2.32
CA LEU A 167 -10.75 -8.19 2.36
C LEU A 167 -11.16 -8.62 3.77
N SER A 168 -10.72 -7.90 4.80
CA SER A 168 -10.94 -8.28 6.20
C SER A 168 -12.35 -7.94 6.73
N GLY A 169 -13.08 -7.06 6.06
CA GLY A 169 -14.33 -6.47 6.57
C GLY A 169 -14.15 -5.46 7.69
N ASP A 170 -12.92 -5.26 8.20
CA ASP A 170 -12.59 -4.29 9.25
C ASP A 170 -12.16 -2.95 8.64
N LEU A 171 -12.90 -1.90 8.90
CA LEU A 171 -12.69 -0.59 8.29
C LEU A 171 -11.71 0.31 9.04
N ARG A 172 -11.12 -0.14 10.17
CA ARG A 172 -10.27 0.73 11.01
C ARG A 172 -9.10 1.34 10.25
N LEU A 173 -8.38 0.56 9.43
CA LEU A 173 -7.28 1.06 8.60
C LEU A 173 -7.73 2.06 7.53
N HIS A 174 -8.85 1.80 6.87
CA HIS A 174 -9.41 2.72 5.87
C HIS A 174 -9.89 4.02 6.52
N ARG A 175 -10.54 3.96 7.69
CA ARG A 175 -10.95 5.16 8.45
C ARG A 175 -9.75 5.98 8.89
N GLU A 176 -8.70 5.34 9.39
CA GLU A 176 -7.46 6.03 9.76
C GLU A 176 -6.80 6.69 8.53
N PHE A 177 -6.77 6.01 7.40
CA PHE A 177 -6.27 6.58 6.15
C PHE A 177 -7.12 7.80 5.70
N VAL A 178 -8.45 7.71 5.73
CA VAL A 178 -9.36 8.82 5.39
C VAL A 178 -9.12 10.00 6.35
N ARG A 179 -8.95 9.74 7.65
CA ARG A 179 -8.62 10.78 8.65
C ARG A 179 -7.28 11.45 8.35
N MET A 180 -6.26 10.67 7.99
CA MET A 180 -4.94 11.18 7.64
C MET A 180 -5.01 12.05 6.37
N ALA A 181 -5.72 11.58 5.35
CA ALA A 181 -5.92 12.29 4.09
C ALA A 181 -6.61 13.64 4.30
N ALA A 182 -7.68 13.67 5.10
CA ALA A 182 -8.39 14.91 5.42
C ALA A 182 -7.53 15.95 6.16
N ASN A 183 -6.63 15.50 7.04
CA ASN A 183 -5.74 16.38 7.80
C ASN A 183 -4.53 16.87 6.99
N GLY A 184 -4.10 16.12 5.98
CA GLY A 184 -3.01 16.51 5.07
C GLY A 184 -3.43 17.54 4.03
N SER A 185 -4.73 17.72 3.83
CA SER A 185 -5.32 18.69 2.89
C SER A 185 -5.59 20.07 3.51
N ALA A 186 -5.20 20.28 4.78
CA ALA A 186 -5.26 21.59 5.40
C ALA A 186 -4.21 22.53 4.76
N PRO A 187 -4.60 23.74 4.31
CA PRO A 187 -3.73 24.71 3.63
C PRO A 187 -2.61 25.22 4.51
#